data_ae0392bff58332a4d5ab8e2bc8438187
#
_entry.id   ae0392bff58332a4d5ab8e2bc8438187
#
_cell.length_a   1.000
_cell.length_b   1.000
_cell.length_c   1.000
_cell.angle_alpha   90.00
_cell.angle_beta   90.00
_cell.angle_gamma   90.00
#
_symmetry.space_group_name_H-M   'P 1'
#
loop_
_entity.id
_entity.type
_entity.pdbx_description
1 polymer ?
#
loop_
_entity_poly.entity_id
_entity_poly.type
_entity_poly.pdbx_seq_one_letter_code
_entity_poly.pdbx_strand_id
1 'polypeptide(L)'
;LGISNVLELLGGVALFLFGMALMGDSLKKVAGNKLELILFRLSSTPLKGILLGTGVTAVIQSSSATSVMVVGFVNSGMMKVRQAIGVVMGAIIGTSVTGWIICLSDIGGGSSGWLELFSTDTLTAVIAVTGIILRMFCSGQAKKHIGEIMLGFAVLMFGMKAMSGSVYELRSSEAFVNMLTTFSNPLLGIALGIVFTSVIQSASAAVGILQALAVTGAIRFDIALPIIMGIAIGAAVPVLLSALGASADGKRTALSYLMVDTLGVILFSIVFYTLNAICDFSFMSTTMTTVSLALMNTVFRFVIVLMLAPFISLLERICKFIIKDKPEDAAVLEDFERLEERFLDHPALAVEQSRLTVNSMAKKARENLFDAFALIGSYSDEGFRHITEAEDIVDKYEDKLGTYLIHITSRELNSEQNEAVGKYLHTINDFERISDHALNVAECAQELHEKGIVFSEDAAREVNVLISAVTEVMNTAIDAFCNNDLENAYRVEPLEELIDNLCDEMKLHHIDRLQKGICTLNHGFVFNDLITNLERISDHCSNIAVAIIELESDSFDTHEYINSLIEVRSHCFDEYYAEYSKKFVL
;
A
#
# COMPACT_ATOMS: atom_id res chain seq x y z
N LEU A 1 0.83 -34.33 33.13
CA LEU A 1 1.70 -33.28 32.52
C LEU A 1 2.50 -32.63 33.62
N GLY A 2 3.83 -32.87 33.66
CA GLY A 2 4.71 -32.09 34.53
C GLY A 2 4.73 -30.61 34.06
N ILE A 3 4.74 -29.66 34.98
CA ILE A 3 4.87 -28.23 34.66
C ILE A 3 6.10 -27.99 33.77
N SER A 4 7.15 -28.78 33.96
CA SER A 4 8.38 -28.74 33.14
C SER A 4 8.13 -28.98 31.67
N ASN A 5 7.37 -30.03 31.31
CA ASN A 5 7.09 -30.38 29.92
C ASN A 5 6.23 -29.31 29.21
N VAL A 6 5.31 -28.67 29.97
CA VAL A 6 4.53 -27.55 29.45
C VAL A 6 5.41 -26.33 29.19
N LEU A 7 6.32 -26.01 30.11
CA LEU A 7 7.25 -24.89 29.94
C LEU A 7 8.25 -25.14 28.80
N GLU A 8 8.75 -26.37 28.65
CA GLU A 8 9.62 -26.75 27.53
C GLU A 8 8.87 -26.66 26.18
N LEU A 9 7.62 -27.10 26.12
CA LEU A 9 6.78 -26.97 24.94
C LEU A 9 6.59 -25.48 24.56
N LEU A 10 6.21 -24.64 25.54
CA LEU A 10 6.03 -23.20 25.33
C LEU A 10 7.36 -22.53 24.91
N GLY A 11 8.47 -22.91 25.52
CA GLY A 11 9.82 -22.46 25.13
C GLY A 11 10.19 -22.86 23.71
N GLY A 12 9.87 -24.11 23.32
CA GLY A 12 10.03 -24.60 21.94
C GLY A 12 9.18 -23.82 20.94
N VAL A 13 7.91 -23.54 21.27
CA VAL A 13 7.02 -22.69 20.47
C VAL A 13 7.59 -21.28 20.32
N ALA A 14 8.07 -20.68 21.41
CA ALA A 14 8.66 -19.34 21.37
C ALA A 14 9.89 -19.27 20.46
N LEU A 15 10.82 -20.23 20.56
CA LEU A 15 11.99 -20.33 19.69
C LEU A 15 11.58 -20.55 18.21
N PHE A 16 10.61 -21.41 17.97
CA PHE A 16 10.11 -21.68 16.62
C PHE A 16 9.53 -20.41 15.98
N LEU A 17 8.67 -19.68 16.71
CA LEU A 17 8.06 -18.43 16.25
C LEU A 17 9.13 -17.34 16.02
N PHE A 18 10.08 -17.21 16.93
CA PHE A 18 11.18 -16.25 16.80
C PHE A 18 12.06 -16.56 15.59
N GLY A 19 12.46 -17.84 15.40
CA GLY A 19 13.24 -18.26 14.23
C GLY A 19 12.53 -17.98 12.92
N MET A 20 11.22 -18.25 12.87
CA MET A 20 10.39 -17.98 11.69
C MET A 20 10.26 -16.49 11.41
N ALA A 21 10.06 -15.65 12.43
CA ALA A 21 10.00 -14.20 12.27
C ALA A 21 11.35 -13.64 11.78
N LEU A 22 12.46 -14.02 12.41
CA LEU A 22 13.81 -13.60 12.02
C LEU A 22 14.14 -13.99 10.56
N MET A 23 13.80 -15.21 10.16
CA MET A 23 13.99 -15.69 8.78
C MET A 23 13.12 -14.88 7.79
N GLY A 24 11.84 -14.67 8.10
CA GLY A 24 10.90 -13.95 7.26
C GLY A 24 11.27 -12.48 7.07
N ASP A 25 11.63 -11.79 8.15
CA ASP A 25 12.02 -10.38 8.09
C ASP A 25 13.31 -10.17 7.31
N SER A 26 14.28 -11.09 7.47
CA SER A 26 15.53 -11.02 6.71
C SER A 26 15.36 -11.39 5.24
N LEU A 27 14.44 -12.30 4.92
CA LEU A 27 14.04 -12.58 3.53
C LEU A 27 13.40 -11.35 2.87
N LYS A 28 12.52 -10.63 3.58
CA LYS A 28 11.96 -9.36 3.09
C LYS A 28 13.05 -8.34 2.78
N LYS A 29 14.02 -8.17 3.69
CA LYS A 29 15.15 -7.22 3.51
C LYS A 29 16.03 -7.59 2.31
N VAL A 30 16.31 -8.87 2.09
CA VAL A 30 17.08 -9.35 0.91
C VAL A 30 16.30 -9.14 -0.39
N ALA A 31 15.00 -9.41 -0.38
CA ALA A 31 14.13 -9.25 -1.54
C ALA A 31 13.90 -7.77 -1.89
N GLY A 32 13.92 -6.89 -0.89
CA GLY A 32 13.81 -5.44 -1.02
C GLY A 32 12.49 -4.99 -1.66
N ASN A 33 12.42 -3.71 -1.98
CA ASN A 33 11.25 -3.07 -2.62
C ASN A 33 10.94 -3.62 -4.02
N LYS A 34 11.84 -4.44 -4.60
CA LYS A 34 11.63 -5.07 -5.91
C LYS A 34 10.43 -6.01 -5.94
N LEU A 35 10.11 -6.67 -4.82
CA LEU A 35 8.94 -7.57 -4.74
C LEU A 35 7.62 -6.79 -4.85
N GLU A 36 7.53 -5.62 -4.23
CA GLU A 36 6.36 -4.75 -4.30
C GLU A 36 6.14 -4.24 -5.73
N LEU A 37 7.22 -3.77 -6.38
CA LEU A 37 7.19 -3.35 -7.78
C LEU A 37 6.82 -4.49 -8.74
N ILE A 38 7.31 -5.72 -8.49
CA ILE A 38 6.98 -6.90 -9.29
C ILE A 38 5.50 -7.25 -9.14
N LEU A 39 4.96 -7.23 -7.91
CA LEU A 39 3.54 -7.45 -7.64
C LEU A 39 2.67 -6.44 -8.41
N PHE A 40 3.03 -5.18 -8.37
CA PHE A 40 2.30 -4.12 -9.06
C PHE A 40 2.33 -4.28 -10.59
N ARG A 41 3.53 -4.37 -11.19
CA ARG A 41 3.70 -4.37 -12.66
C ARG A 41 3.20 -5.64 -13.34
N LEU A 42 3.26 -6.80 -12.70
CA LEU A 42 3.00 -8.09 -13.33
C LEU A 42 1.62 -8.69 -12.99
N SER A 43 0.83 -8.09 -12.09
CA SER A 43 -0.49 -8.61 -11.69
C SER A 43 -1.63 -8.34 -12.69
N SER A 44 -1.30 -8.08 -13.97
CA SER A 44 -2.27 -7.64 -15.01
C SER A 44 -3.47 -8.59 -15.24
N THR A 45 -3.34 -9.88 -14.92
CA THR A 45 -4.43 -10.87 -15.01
C THR A 45 -4.52 -11.70 -13.74
N PRO A 46 -5.73 -12.22 -13.38
CA PRO A 46 -5.87 -13.04 -12.16
C PRO A 46 -4.94 -14.26 -12.12
N LEU A 47 -4.69 -14.92 -13.24
CA LEU A 47 -3.78 -16.07 -13.30
C LEU A 47 -2.33 -15.67 -13.00
N LYS A 48 -1.87 -14.56 -13.57
CA LYS A 48 -0.55 -14.00 -13.23
C LYS A 48 -0.51 -13.59 -11.77
N GLY A 49 -1.61 -13.04 -11.25
CA GLY A 49 -1.76 -12.72 -9.82
C GLY A 49 -1.57 -13.96 -8.94
N ILE A 50 -2.18 -15.11 -9.27
CA ILE A 50 -2.01 -16.36 -8.52
C ILE A 50 -0.54 -16.79 -8.50
N LEU A 51 0.14 -16.80 -9.65
CA LEU A 51 1.56 -17.18 -9.73
C LEU A 51 2.45 -16.23 -8.92
N LEU A 52 2.21 -14.92 -9.05
CA LEU A 52 2.95 -13.90 -8.33
C LEU A 52 2.71 -13.98 -6.81
N GLY A 53 1.46 -14.06 -6.39
CA GLY A 53 1.11 -14.21 -4.98
C GLY A 53 1.75 -15.45 -4.35
N THR A 54 1.79 -16.58 -5.10
CA THR A 54 2.49 -17.80 -4.67
C THR A 54 3.97 -17.57 -4.50
N GLY A 55 4.64 -16.95 -5.49
CA GLY A 55 6.07 -16.69 -5.45
C GLY A 55 6.46 -15.69 -4.34
N VAL A 56 5.74 -14.58 -4.24
CA VAL A 56 6.00 -13.55 -3.22
C VAL A 56 5.78 -14.11 -1.81
N THR A 57 4.69 -14.83 -1.58
CA THR A 57 4.43 -15.45 -0.27
C THR A 57 5.45 -16.52 0.08
N ALA A 58 5.90 -17.31 -0.90
CA ALA A 58 6.97 -18.28 -0.69
C ALA A 58 8.29 -17.62 -0.25
N VAL A 59 8.60 -16.44 -0.79
CA VAL A 59 9.78 -15.65 -0.41
C VAL A 59 9.57 -14.95 0.94
N ILE A 60 8.48 -14.22 1.11
CA ILE A 60 8.18 -13.46 2.35
C ILE A 60 7.87 -14.39 3.54
N GLN A 61 7.47 -15.64 3.28
CA GLN A 61 7.03 -16.64 4.27
C GLN A 61 5.78 -16.19 5.08
N SER A 62 5.00 -15.24 4.56
CA SER A 62 3.82 -14.69 5.22
C SER A 62 2.72 -14.34 4.20
N SER A 63 1.66 -15.13 4.17
CA SER A 63 0.48 -14.84 3.35
C SER A 63 -0.29 -13.61 3.84
N SER A 64 -0.31 -13.40 5.16
CA SER A 64 -0.95 -12.23 5.75
C SER A 64 -0.22 -10.95 5.31
N ALA A 65 1.12 -10.91 5.37
CA ALA A 65 1.90 -9.75 4.93
C ALA A 65 1.70 -9.48 3.43
N THR A 66 1.74 -10.51 2.58
CA THR A 66 1.46 -10.38 1.14
C THR A 66 0.05 -9.83 0.90
N SER A 67 -0.95 -10.32 1.63
CA SER A 67 -2.34 -9.88 1.47
C SER A 67 -2.58 -8.46 1.99
N VAL A 68 -1.92 -8.05 3.08
CA VAL A 68 -1.96 -6.67 3.60
C VAL A 68 -1.35 -5.70 2.58
N MET A 69 -0.22 -6.03 1.95
CA MET A 69 0.33 -5.23 0.85
C MET A 69 -0.67 -5.10 -0.31
N VAL A 70 -1.32 -6.20 -0.69
CA VAL A 70 -2.32 -6.18 -1.77
C VAL A 70 -3.55 -5.34 -1.40
N VAL A 71 -4.01 -5.40 -0.15
CA VAL A 71 -5.04 -4.50 0.39
C VAL A 71 -4.58 -3.04 0.25
N GLY A 72 -3.33 -2.74 0.57
CA GLY A 72 -2.72 -1.43 0.39
C GLY A 72 -2.72 -0.97 -1.08
N PHE A 73 -2.29 -1.83 -2.02
CA PHE A 73 -2.31 -1.51 -3.46
C PHE A 73 -3.72 -1.29 -4.03
N VAL A 74 -4.70 -1.99 -3.51
CA VAL A 74 -6.11 -1.76 -3.89
C VAL A 74 -6.64 -0.48 -3.27
N ASN A 75 -6.30 -0.23 -2.00
CA ASN A 75 -6.67 0.99 -1.29
C ASN A 75 -6.13 2.26 -1.98
N SER A 76 -4.95 2.15 -2.58
CA SER A 76 -4.30 3.22 -3.34
C SER A 76 -4.77 3.32 -4.81
N GLY A 77 -5.72 2.50 -5.23
CA GLY A 77 -6.16 2.49 -6.63
C GLY A 77 -5.16 1.89 -7.63
N MET A 78 -3.96 1.47 -7.16
CA MET A 78 -2.93 0.86 -8.01
C MET A 78 -3.33 -0.51 -8.56
N MET A 79 -4.21 -1.23 -7.85
CA MET A 79 -4.66 -2.58 -8.22
C MET A 79 -6.18 -2.69 -8.12
N LYS A 80 -6.80 -3.33 -9.12
CA LYS A 80 -8.23 -3.61 -9.06
C LYS A 80 -8.52 -4.81 -8.16
N VAL A 81 -9.66 -4.82 -7.44
CA VAL A 81 -10.10 -5.92 -6.56
C VAL A 81 -9.99 -7.29 -7.24
N ARG A 82 -10.35 -7.37 -8.52
CA ARG A 82 -10.27 -8.62 -9.30
C ARG A 82 -8.85 -9.16 -9.43
N GLN A 83 -7.86 -8.31 -9.61
CA GLN A 83 -6.44 -8.69 -9.67
C GLN A 83 -5.95 -9.11 -8.29
N ALA A 84 -6.34 -8.35 -7.27
CA ALA A 84 -6.04 -8.60 -5.87
C ALA A 84 -6.51 -10.00 -5.41
N ILE A 85 -7.73 -10.40 -5.76
CA ILE A 85 -8.26 -11.75 -5.47
C ILE A 85 -7.32 -12.82 -6.04
N GLY A 86 -6.78 -12.63 -7.25
CA GLY A 86 -5.80 -13.55 -7.83
C GLY A 86 -4.53 -13.66 -6.99
N VAL A 87 -3.96 -12.51 -6.56
CA VAL A 87 -2.75 -12.50 -5.72
C VAL A 87 -3.01 -13.14 -4.35
N VAL A 88 -4.15 -12.86 -3.75
CA VAL A 88 -4.61 -13.47 -2.48
C VAL A 88 -4.71 -15.00 -2.61
N MET A 89 -5.32 -15.50 -3.67
CA MET A 89 -5.37 -16.95 -3.96
C MET A 89 -3.97 -17.55 -4.09
N GLY A 90 -3.06 -16.82 -4.75
CA GLY A 90 -1.65 -17.23 -4.83
C GLY A 90 -0.97 -17.25 -3.47
N ALA A 91 -1.22 -16.26 -2.63
CA ALA A 91 -0.68 -16.19 -1.27
C ALA A 91 -1.12 -17.40 -0.41
N ILE A 92 -2.36 -17.84 -0.57
CA ILE A 92 -2.88 -19.05 0.06
C ILE A 92 -2.06 -20.28 -0.31
N ILE A 93 -1.72 -20.48 -1.60
CA ILE A 93 -0.86 -21.57 -2.05
C ILE A 93 0.57 -21.42 -1.52
N GLY A 94 1.13 -20.19 -1.59
CA GLY A 94 2.51 -19.89 -1.18
C GLY A 94 2.81 -20.22 0.28
N THR A 95 1.80 -20.14 1.16
CA THR A 95 1.91 -20.54 2.57
C THR A 95 2.35 -21.99 2.76
N SER A 96 2.05 -22.88 1.81
CA SER A 96 2.45 -24.29 1.91
C SER A 96 3.97 -24.51 1.82
N VAL A 97 4.72 -23.58 1.23
CA VAL A 97 6.18 -23.67 1.10
C VAL A 97 6.87 -23.74 2.46
N THR A 98 6.35 -23.04 3.46
CA THR A 98 6.87 -23.12 4.84
C THR A 98 6.84 -24.55 5.39
N GLY A 99 5.76 -25.29 5.15
CA GLY A 99 5.66 -26.70 5.56
C GLY A 99 6.75 -27.57 4.96
N TRP A 100 7.13 -27.32 3.70
CA TRP A 100 8.24 -28.03 3.04
C TRP A 100 9.61 -27.63 3.58
N ILE A 101 9.81 -26.37 3.95
CA ILE A 101 11.04 -25.93 4.62
C ILE A 101 11.20 -26.66 5.97
N ILE A 102 10.11 -26.83 6.70
CA ILE A 102 10.12 -27.59 7.98
C ILE A 102 10.45 -29.06 7.75
N CYS A 103 10.02 -29.67 6.64
CA CYS A 103 10.35 -31.07 6.31
C CYS A 103 11.87 -31.30 6.16
N LEU A 104 12.66 -30.27 5.90
CA LEU A 104 14.13 -30.40 5.90
C LEU A 104 14.68 -30.87 7.25
N SER A 105 13.89 -30.72 8.33
CA SER A 105 14.26 -31.22 9.66
C SER A 105 14.24 -32.75 9.78
N ASP A 106 13.51 -33.45 8.90
CA ASP A 106 13.37 -34.91 8.95
C ASP A 106 14.38 -35.67 8.07
N ILE A 107 15.27 -34.95 7.39
CA ILE A 107 16.28 -35.55 6.52
C ILE A 107 17.42 -36.10 7.39
N GLY A 108 17.55 -37.42 7.47
CA GLY A 108 18.75 -38.06 8.04
C GLY A 108 18.58 -38.93 9.28
N GLY A 109 17.37 -39.30 9.66
CA GLY A 109 17.14 -40.31 10.72
C GLY A 109 17.47 -41.73 10.27
N GLY A 110 18.66 -42.23 10.56
CA GLY A 110 18.87 -43.68 10.51
C GLY A 110 20.06 -44.26 9.73
N SER A 111 21.11 -43.51 9.44
CA SER A 111 22.29 -44.06 8.77
C SER A 111 23.59 -43.79 9.55
N SER A 112 24.33 -44.84 9.87
CA SER A 112 25.66 -44.77 10.48
C SER A 112 26.74 -44.44 9.44
N GLY A 113 27.72 -43.63 9.78
CA GLY A 113 28.87 -43.31 8.95
C GLY A 113 28.83 -41.90 8.33
N TRP A 114 29.34 -41.75 7.11
CA TRP A 114 29.41 -40.46 6.39
C TRP A 114 28.06 -39.73 6.24
N LEU A 115 26.95 -40.45 6.31
CA LEU A 115 25.59 -39.95 6.23
C LEU A 115 25.16 -39.24 7.52
N GLU A 116 25.83 -39.44 8.63
CA GLU A 116 25.61 -38.71 9.91
C GLU A 116 25.95 -37.20 9.77
N LEU A 117 26.89 -36.86 8.87
CA LEU A 117 27.20 -35.47 8.52
C LEU A 117 26.00 -34.73 7.84
N PHE A 118 25.08 -35.47 7.27
CA PHE A 118 23.83 -34.95 6.67
C PHE A 118 22.63 -35.07 7.61
N SER A 119 22.86 -35.45 8.88
CA SER A 119 21.79 -35.45 9.87
C SER A 119 21.27 -34.02 10.08
N THR A 120 20.01 -33.88 10.37
CA THR A 120 19.37 -32.58 10.61
C THR A 120 20.08 -31.78 11.68
N ASP A 121 20.54 -32.42 12.74
CA ASP A 121 21.24 -31.78 13.85
C ASP A 121 22.57 -31.17 13.39
N THR A 122 23.37 -31.95 12.65
CA THR A 122 24.64 -31.47 12.10
C THR A 122 24.45 -30.36 11.08
N LEU A 123 23.48 -30.54 10.16
CA LEU A 123 23.16 -29.54 9.15
C LEU A 123 22.68 -28.22 9.79
N THR A 124 21.82 -28.31 10.80
CA THR A 124 21.32 -27.13 11.54
C THR A 124 22.47 -26.42 12.26
N ALA A 125 23.39 -27.16 12.88
CA ALA A 125 24.56 -26.58 13.54
C ALA A 125 25.50 -25.90 12.54
N VAL A 126 25.79 -26.51 11.39
CA VAL A 126 26.60 -25.92 10.31
C VAL A 126 25.95 -24.64 9.77
N ILE A 127 24.66 -24.67 9.54
CA ILE A 127 23.89 -23.51 9.10
C ILE A 127 23.95 -22.37 10.15
N ALA A 128 23.81 -22.71 11.44
CA ALA A 128 23.91 -21.72 12.53
C ALA A 128 25.31 -21.08 12.59
N VAL A 129 26.36 -21.88 12.53
CA VAL A 129 27.76 -21.38 12.57
C VAL A 129 28.05 -20.52 11.33
N THR A 130 27.65 -20.97 10.16
CA THR A 130 27.83 -20.18 8.93
C THR A 130 27.04 -18.88 8.99
N GLY A 131 25.81 -18.94 9.50
CA GLY A 131 24.94 -17.77 9.66
C GLY A 131 25.56 -16.72 10.58
N ILE A 132 26.09 -17.12 11.75
CA ILE A 132 26.71 -16.18 12.67
C ILE A 132 28.00 -15.57 12.10
N ILE A 133 28.81 -16.36 11.36
CA ILE A 133 29.99 -15.88 10.66
C ILE A 133 29.63 -14.81 9.64
N LEU A 134 28.63 -15.07 8.79
CA LEU A 134 28.17 -14.10 7.79
C LEU A 134 27.64 -12.82 8.44
N ARG A 135 26.90 -12.93 9.54
CA ARG A 135 26.33 -11.78 10.24
C ARG A 135 27.39 -10.92 10.93
N MET A 136 28.39 -11.54 11.61
CA MET A 136 29.34 -10.82 12.44
C MET A 136 30.60 -10.36 11.69
N PHE A 137 31.09 -11.15 10.73
CA PHE A 137 32.38 -10.90 10.10
C PHE A 137 32.30 -10.37 8.66
N CYS A 138 31.11 -10.36 8.02
CA CYS A 138 30.95 -9.78 6.70
C CYS A 138 30.48 -8.32 6.78
N SER A 139 31.06 -7.45 5.93
CA SER A 139 30.75 -6.02 5.90
C SER A 139 29.55 -5.65 4.98
N GLY A 140 29.11 -6.54 4.10
CA GLY A 140 28.01 -6.27 3.16
C GLY A 140 26.63 -6.55 3.77
N GLN A 141 25.67 -5.63 3.65
CA GLN A 141 24.30 -5.77 4.18
C GLN A 141 23.60 -7.04 3.68
N ALA A 142 23.66 -7.33 2.38
CA ALA A 142 23.06 -8.54 1.82
C ALA A 142 23.60 -9.83 2.46
N LYS A 143 24.92 -9.89 2.74
CA LYS A 143 25.55 -11.05 3.40
C LYS A 143 25.11 -11.17 4.86
N LYS A 144 24.93 -10.05 5.57
CA LYS A 144 24.42 -10.03 6.93
C LYS A 144 22.99 -10.56 6.99
N HIS A 145 22.12 -10.12 6.08
CA HIS A 145 20.74 -10.62 6.01
C HIS A 145 20.67 -12.11 5.62
N ILE A 146 21.55 -12.59 4.73
CA ILE A 146 21.66 -14.03 4.46
C ILE A 146 22.07 -14.78 5.74
N GLY A 147 23.01 -14.23 6.50
CA GLY A 147 23.39 -14.78 7.81
C GLY A 147 22.21 -14.85 8.79
N GLU A 148 21.37 -13.81 8.83
CA GLU A 148 20.16 -13.78 9.66
C GLU A 148 19.10 -14.80 9.19
N ILE A 149 18.93 -15.02 7.89
CA ILE A 149 18.07 -16.08 7.35
C ILE A 149 18.54 -17.44 7.85
N MET A 150 19.83 -17.71 7.75
CA MET A 150 20.43 -18.97 8.20
C MET A 150 20.28 -19.16 9.72
N LEU A 151 20.49 -18.12 10.51
CA LEU A 151 20.26 -18.14 11.96
C LEU A 151 18.79 -18.37 12.31
N GLY A 152 17.89 -17.66 11.64
CA GLY A 152 16.44 -17.84 11.80
C GLY A 152 15.99 -19.26 11.52
N PHE A 153 16.51 -19.87 10.44
CA PHE A 153 16.27 -21.28 10.13
C PHE A 153 16.80 -22.23 11.22
N ALA A 154 18.02 -22.00 11.72
CA ALA A 154 18.59 -22.82 12.78
C ALA A 154 17.78 -22.72 14.09
N VAL A 155 17.38 -21.51 14.50
CA VAL A 155 16.57 -21.29 15.71
C VAL A 155 15.19 -21.95 15.55
N LEU A 156 14.56 -21.86 14.36
CA LEU A 156 13.30 -22.54 14.03
C LEU A 156 13.44 -24.06 14.22
N MET A 157 14.53 -24.66 13.70
CA MET A 157 14.80 -26.10 13.83
C MET A 157 15.01 -26.53 15.28
N PHE A 158 15.75 -25.74 16.07
CA PHE A 158 15.91 -26.00 17.52
C PHE A 158 14.57 -25.90 18.26
N GLY A 159 13.77 -24.89 17.95
CA GLY A 159 12.41 -24.75 18.50
C GLY A 159 11.52 -25.94 18.20
N MET A 160 11.53 -26.43 16.95
CA MET A 160 10.77 -27.60 16.54
C MET A 160 11.24 -28.87 17.27
N LYS A 161 12.55 -29.08 17.42
CA LYS A 161 13.11 -30.20 18.16
C LYS A 161 12.70 -30.16 19.63
N ALA A 162 12.75 -28.99 20.28
CA ALA A 162 12.29 -28.79 21.65
C ALA A 162 10.78 -29.13 21.80
N MET A 163 9.92 -28.62 20.90
CA MET A 163 8.50 -28.97 20.88
C MET A 163 8.27 -30.47 20.75
N SER A 164 8.89 -31.11 19.77
CA SER A 164 8.74 -32.56 19.52
C SER A 164 9.21 -33.40 20.71
N GLY A 165 10.33 -33.00 21.34
CA GLY A 165 10.85 -33.66 22.54
C GLY A 165 9.88 -33.58 23.72
N SER A 166 9.34 -32.39 24.00
CA SER A 166 8.42 -32.16 25.12
C SER A 166 7.08 -32.91 24.97
N VAL A 167 6.63 -33.17 23.74
CA VAL A 167 5.36 -33.85 23.46
C VAL A 167 5.53 -35.36 23.34
N TYR A 168 6.76 -35.87 23.17
CA TYR A 168 7.02 -37.29 22.98
C TYR A 168 6.49 -38.17 24.12
N GLU A 169 6.61 -37.71 25.37
CA GLU A 169 6.06 -38.41 26.55
C GLU A 169 4.53 -38.41 26.60
N LEU A 170 3.86 -37.43 25.98
CA LEU A 170 2.40 -37.32 25.92
C LEU A 170 1.75 -38.37 25.01
N ARG A 171 2.51 -38.95 24.08
CA ARG A 171 2.03 -40.00 23.18
C ARG A 171 1.46 -41.21 23.92
N SER A 172 2.03 -41.53 25.07
CA SER A 172 1.61 -42.65 25.94
C SER A 172 0.46 -42.31 26.89
N SER A 173 0.02 -41.06 26.97
CA SER A 173 -1.06 -40.61 27.85
C SER A 173 -2.41 -40.88 27.20
N GLU A 174 -3.21 -41.78 27.77
CA GLU A 174 -4.60 -42.05 27.33
C GLU A 174 -5.44 -40.77 27.30
N ALA A 175 -5.28 -39.89 28.28
CA ALA A 175 -6.00 -38.63 28.34
C ALA A 175 -5.69 -37.70 27.17
N PHE A 176 -4.43 -37.66 26.74
CA PHE A 176 -3.99 -36.86 25.59
C PHE A 176 -4.49 -37.45 24.26
N VAL A 177 -4.41 -38.76 24.08
CA VAL A 177 -4.91 -39.45 22.89
C VAL A 177 -6.44 -39.28 22.79
N ASN A 178 -7.18 -39.44 23.91
CA ASN A 178 -8.61 -39.25 23.93
C ASN A 178 -9.02 -37.79 23.65
N MET A 179 -8.25 -36.81 24.13
CA MET A 179 -8.46 -35.41 23.79
C MET A 179 -8.25 -35.18 22.28
N LEU A 180 -7.19 -35.70 21.69
CA LEU A 180 -6.93 -35.56 20.26
C LEU A 180 -8.01 -36.26 19.41
N THR A 181 -8.51 -37.40 19.81
CA THR A 181 -9.58 -38.11 19.08
C THR A 181 -10.89 -37.34 19.05
N THR A 182 -11.13 -36.45 20.02
CA THR A 182 -12.30 -35.55 20.00
C THR A 182 -12.27 -34.61 18.78
N PHE A 183 -11.08 -34.23 18.32
CA PHE A 183 -10.89 -33.38 17.14
C PHE A 183 -10.95 -34.14 15.80
N SER A 184 -11.19 -35.45 15.81
CA SER A 184 -11.56 -36.20 14.60
C SER A 184 -12.96 -35.83 14.10
N ASN A 185 -13.79 -35.20 14.95
CA ASN A 185 -15.00 -34.52 14.47
C ASN A 185 -14.62 -33.31 13.62
N PRO A 186 -15.02 -33.28 12.33
CA PRO A 186 -14.58 -32.23 11.41
C PRO A 186 -14.90 -30.81 11.89
N LEU A 187 -16.07 -30.60 12.48
CA LEU A 187 -16.47 -29.27 12.96
C LEU A 187 -15.62 -28.80 14.13
N LEU A 188 -15.31 -29.69 15.09
CA LEU A 188 -14.47 -29.35 16.24
C LEU A 188 -13.01 -29.12 15.82
N GLY A 189 -12.50 -29.93 14.89
CA GLY A 189 -11.15 -29.76 14.35
C GLY A 189 -11.01 -28.44 13.61
N ILE A 190 -11.99 -28.06 12.77
CA ILE A 190 -12.02 -26.75 12.07
C ILE A 190 -12.09 -25.62 13.11
N ALA A 191 -12.97 -25.69 14.09
CA ALA A 191 -13.10 -24.67 15.12
C ALA A 191 -11.78 -24.47 15.90
N LEU A 192 -11.12 -25.58 16.27
CA LEU A 192 -9.79 -25.52 16.91
C LEU A 192 -8.78 -24.81 16.04
N GLY A 193 -8.69 -25.19 14.75
CA GLY A 193 -7.77 -24.57 13.79
C GLY A 193 -8.01 -23.07 13.63
N ILE A 194 -9.27 -22.65 13.53
CA ILE A 194 -9.64 -21.21 13.45
C ILE A 194 -9.15 -20.47 14.69
N VAL A 195 -9.54 -20.90 15.88
CA VAL A 195 -9.18 -20.23 17.13
C VAL A 195 -7.68 -20.17 17.32
N PHE A 196 -7.00 -21.30 17.11
CA PHE A 196 -5.55 -21.41 17.27
C PHE A 196 -4.80 -20.45 16.34
N THR A 197 -5.17 -20.42 15.06
CA THR A 197 -4.50 -19.54 14.08
C THR A 197 -4.86 -18.07 14.29
N SER A 198 -6.09 -17.76 14.69
CA SER A 198 -6.51 -16.40 15.02
C SER A 198 -5.73 -15.82 16.21
N VAL A 199 -5.38 -16.65 17.21
CA VAL A 199 -4.57 -16.24 18.36
C VAL A 199 -3.10 -16.05 17.97
N ILE A 200 -2.52 -17.02 17.23
CA ILE A 200 -1.11 -16.96 16.79
C ILE A 200 -0.91 -15.94 15.66
N GLN A 201 -1.97 -15.60 14.92
CA GLN A 201 -1.95 -14.71 13.75
C GLN A 201 -1.01 -15.17 12.62
N SER A 202 -0.64 -16.46 12.57
CA SER A 202 0.26 -17.02 11.58
C SER A 202 -0.16 -18.44 11.20
N ALA A 203 -0.65 -18.61 9.98
CA ALA A 203 -1.00 -19.94 9.44
C ALA A 203 0.23 -20.86 9.28
N SER A 204 1.37 -20.29 8.86
CA SER A 204 2.62 -21.04 8.72
C SER A 204 3.10 -21.57 10.06
N ALA A 205 3.01 -20.77 11.12
CA ALA A 205 3.34 -21.18 12.47
C ALA A 205 2.40 -22.28 12.98
N ALA A 206 1.10 -22.13 12.77
CA ALA A 206 0.12 -23.13 13.18
C ALA A 206 0.35 -24.50 12.51
N VAL A 207 0.65 -24.50 11.21
CA VAL A 207 1.00 -25.72 10.47
C VAL A 207 2.31 -26.30 11.00
N GLY A 208 3.33 -25.47 11.28
CA GLY A 208 4.62 -25.95 11.83
C GLY A 208 4.48 -26.60 13.21
N ILE A 209 3.65 -26.04 14.08
CA ILE A 209 3.34 -26.64 15.39
C ILE A 209 2.61 -27.99 15.19
N LEU A 210 1.67 -28.07 14.25
CA LEU A 210 1.00 -29.32 13.93
C LEU A 210 1.97 -30.37 13.36
N GLN A 211 2.95 -29.94 12.55
CA GLN A 211 4.03 -30.81 12.05
C GLN A 211 4.92 -31.31 13.19
N ALA A 212 5.28 -30.46 14.13
CA ALA A 212 6.05 -30.87 15.32
C ALA A 212 5.29 -31.93 16.16
N LEU A 213 3.97 -31.76 16.29
CA LEU A 213 3.11 -32.76 16.94
C LEU A 213 3.04 -34.06 16.13
N ALA A 214 3.03 -34.00 14.80
CA ALA A 214 2.97 -35.18 13.94
C ALA A 214 4.20 -36.09 14.09
N VAL A 215 5.39 -35.52 14.40
CA VAL A 215 6.61 -36.31 14.68
C VAL A 215 6.40 -37.32 15.83
N THR A 216 5.52 -37.02 16.77
CA THR A 216 5.20 -37.94 17.87
C THR A 216 4.41 -39.18 17.41
N GLY A 217 3.89 -39.20 16.19
CA GLY A 217 2.99 -40.26 15.65
C GLY A 217 1.61 -40.28 16.30
N ALA A 218 1.23 -39.23 17.07
CA ALA A 218 -0.10 -39.12 17.69
C ALA A 218 -1.16 -38.53 16.73
N ILE A 219 -0.73 -37.81 15.72
CA ILE A 219 -1.62 -37.13 14.76
C ILE A 219 -1.96 -38.04 13.60
N ARG A 220 -3.24 -38.34 13.42
CA ARG A 220 -3.77 -39.10 12.26
C ARG A 220 -4.33 -38.13 11.22
N PHE A 221 -4.57 -38.64 10.01
CA PHE A 221 -5.10 -37.87 8.88
C PHE A 221 -6.49 -37.28 9.23
N ASP A 222 -7.37 -38.07 9.85
CA ASP A 222 -8.72 -37.66 10.26
C ASP A 222 -8.74 -36.50 11.28
N ILE A 223 -7.66 -36.32 12.04
CA ILE A 223 -7.49 -35.21 12.99
C ILE A 223 -6.80 -34.02 12.29
N ALA A 224 -5.78 -34.29 11.50
CA ALA A 224 -4.95 -33.24 10.89
C ALA A 224 -5.73 -32.42 9.84
N LEU A 225 -6.52 -33.07 8.99
CA LEU A 225 -7.23 -32.43 7.89
C LEU A 225 -8.22 -31.35 8.38
N PRO A 226 -9.12 -31.61 9.33
CA PRO A 226 -10.01 -30.56 9.85
C PRO A 226 -9.27 -29.38 10.48
N ILE A 227 -8.19 -29.66 11.22
CA ILE A 227 -7.38 -28.60 11.84
C ILE A 227 -6.73 -27.72 10.76
N ILE A 228 -6.17 -28.30 9.68
CA ILE A 228 -5.61 -27.54 8.56
C ILE A 228 -6.69 -26.70 7.86
N MET A 229 -7.88 -27.22 7.68
CA MET A 229 -9.01 -26.47 7.15
C MET A 229 -9.33 -25.24 8.02
N GLY A 230 -9.33 -25.42 9.35
CA GLY A 230 -9.53 -24.35 10.29
C GLY A 230 -8.39 -23.33 10.28
N ILE A 231 -7.14 -23.79 10.17
CA ILE A 231 -5.95 -22.92 10.05
C ILE A 231 -6.07 -22.02 8.81
N ALA A 232 -6.60 -22.51 7.70
CA ALA A 232 -6.82 -21.70 6.51
C ALA A 232 -7.77 -20.54 6.79
N ILE A 233 -8.95 -20.81 7.36
CA ILE A 233 -9.93 -19.76 7.68
C ILE A 233 -9.35 -18.75 8.70
N GLY A 234 -8.70 -19.24 9.75
CA GLY A 234 -8.10 -18.39 10.80
C GLY A 234 -7.02 -17.44 10.27
N ALA A 235 -6.36 -17.79 9.16
CA ALA A 235 -5.35 -16.96 8.50
C ALA A 235 -5.90 -15.64 7.95
N ALA A 236 -7.20 -15.54 7.73
CA ALA A 236 -7.85 -14.31 7.26
C ALA A 236 -7.93 -13.23 8.35
N VAL A 237 -7.89 -13.59 9.64
CA VAL A 237 -8.10 -12.64 10.75
C VAL A 237 -7.12 -11.46 10.73
N PRO A 238 -5.80 -11.65 10.61
CA PRO A 238 -4.86 -10.53 10.53
C PRO A 238 -5.14 -9.59 9.34
N VAL A 239 -5.53 -10.15 8.19
CA VAL A 239 -5.83 -9.38 6.98
C VAL A 239 -7.11 -8.57 7.16
N LEU A 240 -8.15 -9.14 7.79
CA LEU A 240 -9.38 -8.41 8.11
C LEU A 240 -9.14 -7.28 9.10
N LEU A 241 -8.33 -7.52 10.14
CA LEU A 241 -7.96 -6.48 11.10
C LEU A 241 -7.19 -5.34 10.43
N SER A 242 -6.29 -5.68 9.49
CA SER A 242 -5.55 -4.68 8.74
C SER A 242 -6.41 -3.82 7.81
N ALA A 243 -7.57 -4.29 7.42
CA ALA A 243 -8.47 -3.59 6.51
C ALA A 243 -9.55 -2.74 7.22
N LEU A 244 -9.53 -2.64 8.56
CA LEU A 244 -10.58 -1.90 9.30
C LEU A 244 -10.67 -0.43 8.90
N GLY A 245 -9.52 0.23 8.66
CA GLY A 245 -9.46 1.62 8.18
C GLY A 245 -9.31 1.76 6.66
N ALA A 246 -9.40 0.69 5.87
CA ALA A 246 -9.20 0.75 4.43
C ALA A 246 -10.43 1.25 3.67
N SER A 247 -10.23 1.67 2.40
CA SER A 247 -11.30 1.99 1.46
C SER A 247 -12.26 0.81 1.25
N ALA A 248 -13.39 1.08 0.58
CA ALA A 248 -14.36 0.04 0.25
C ALA A 248 -13.70 -1.11 -0.53
N ASP A 249 -12.82 -0.80 -1.48
CA ASP A 249 -12.12 -1.79 -2.29
C ASP A 249 -11.02 -2.52 -1.51
N GLY A 250 -10.32 -1.85 -0.59
CA GLY A 250 -9.40 -2.49 0.35
C GLY A 250 -10.11 -3.49 1.27
N LYS A 251 -11.26 -3.11 1.83
CA LYS A 251 -12.13 -4.00 2.64
C LYS A 251 -12.66 -5.18 1.83
N ARG A 252 -13.06 -4.96 0.57
CA ARG A 252 -13.47 -6.02 -0.37
C ARG A 252 -12.35 -7.04 -0.61
N THR A 253 -11.12 -6.55 -0.72
CA THR A 253 -9.94 -7.41 -0.90
C THR A 253 -9.69 -8.27 0.32
N ALA A 254 -9.72 -7.71 1.53
CA ALA A 254 -9.58 -8.47 2.77
C ALA A 254 -10.72 -9.48 2.97
N LEU A 255 -11.97 -9.08 2.68
CA LEU A 255 -13.12 -9.98 2.70
C LEU A 255 -12.95 -11.14 1.72
N SER A 256 -12.37 -10.88 0.54
CA SER A 256 -12.13 -11.93 -0.46
C SER A 256 -11.19 -13.02 0.05
N TYR A 257 -10.19 -12.70 0.88
CA TYR A 257 -9.34 -13.69 1.53
C TYR A 257 -10.17 -14.64 2.41
N LEU A 258 -10.99 -14.08 3.31
CA LEU A 258 -11.88 -14.88 4.17
C LEU A 258 -12.85 -15.73 3.33
N MET A 259 -13.40 -15.16 2.27
CA MET A 259 -14.34 -15.88 1.40
C MET A 259 -13.69 -17.04 0.66
N VAL A 260 -12.47 -16.85 0.11
CA VAL A 260 -11.74 -17.92 -0.59
C VAL A 260 -11.49 -19.09 0.36
N ASP A 261 -10.98 -18.83 1.55
CA ASP A 261 -10.70 -19.90 2.50
C ASP A 261 -11.99 -20.55 3.04
N THR A 262 -13.01 -19.73 3.41
CA THR A 262 -14.27 -20.29 3.97
C THR A 262 -15.05 -21.09 2.93
N LEU A 263 -15.27 -20.53 1.73
CA LEU A 263 -15.98 -21.23 0.67
C LEU A 263 -15.17 -22.44 0.18
N GLY A 264 -13.84 -22.28 0.09
CA GLY A 264 -12.93 -23.37 -0.26
C GLY A 264 -13.02 -24.54 0.72
N VAL A 265 -12.98 -24.25 2.03
CA VAL A 265 -13.15 -25.26 3.09
C VAL A 265 -14.52 -25.94 3.00
N ILE A 266 -15.60 -25.17 2.83
CA ILE A 266 -16.95 -25.73 2.73
C ILE A 266 -17.06 -26.67 1.52
N LEU A 267 -16.67 -26.20 0.34
CA LEU A 267 -16.76 -27.00 -0.90
C LEU A 267 -15.85 -28.24 -0.84
N PHE A 268 -14.62 -28.07 -0.37
CA PHE A 268 -13.69 -29.18 -0.21
C PHE A 268 -14.22 -30.20 0.81
N SER A 269 -14.75 -29.76 1.92
CA SER A 269 -15.34 -30.64 2.95
C SER A 269 -16.49 -31.46 2.39
N ILE A 270 -17.42 -30.81 1.68
CA ILE A 270 -18.56 -31.50 1.07
C ILE A 270 -18.07 -32.59 0.11
N VAL A 271 -17.16 -32.25 -0.81
CA VAL A 271 -16.64 -33.20 -1.78
C VAL A 271 -15.84 -34.31 -1.12
N PHE A 272 -14.89 -33.96 -0.24
CA PHE A 272 -13.99 -34.89 0.40
C PHE A 272 -14.74 -35.89 1.30
N TYR A 273 -15.59 -35.40 2.20
CA TYR A 273 -16.32 -36.29 3.14
C TYR A 273 -17.41 -37.09 2.44
N THR A 274 -18.03 -36.57 1.37
CA THR A 274 -18.94 -37.37 0.52
C THR A 274 -18.20 -38.52 -0.18
N LEU A 275 -17.04 -38.24 -0.77
CA LEU A 275 -16.21 -39.25 -1.38
C LEU A 275 -15.72 -40.28 -0.35
N ASN A 276 -15.31 -39.84 0.83
CA ASN A 276 -14.91 -40.71 1.91
C ASN A 276 -16.06 -41.64 2.37
N ALA A 277 -17.29 -41.12 2.44
CA ALA A 277 -18.46 -41.92 2.81
C ALA A 277 -18.82 -43.00 1.75
N ILE A 278 -18.47 -42.76 0.48
CA ILE A 278 -18.71 -43.73 -0.62
C ILE A 278 -17.55 -44.73 -0.75
N CYS A 279 -16.29 -44.24 -0.66
CA CYS A 279 -15.10 -45.04 -0.99
C CYS A 279 -14.39 -45.61 0.24
N ASP A 280 -14.76 -45.21 1.46
CA ASP A 280 -14.16 -45.60 2.74
C ASP A 280 -12.62 -45.52 2.71
N PHE A 281 -12.09 -44.32 2.69
CA PHE A 281 -10.65 -44.06 2.53
C PHE A 281 -9.84 -44.66 3.69
N SER A 282 -9.10 -45.72 3.44
CA SER A 282 -8.28 -46.42 4.44
C SER A 282 -7.16 -45.52 5.05
N PHE A 283 -6.74 -44.48 4.34
CA PHE A 283 -5.71 -43.55 4.84
C PHE A 283 -6.20 -42.62 5.94
N MET A 284 -7.51 -42.52 6.20
CA MET A 284 -8.06 -41.66 7.27
C MET A 284 -7.49 -41.99 8.65
N SER A 285 -7.24 -43.27 8.91
CA SER A 285 -6.67 -43.75 10.18
C SER A 285 -5.14 -43.77 10.24
N THR A 286 -4.45 -43.43 9.13
CA THR A 286 -2.98 -43.48 9.09
C THR A 286 -2.38 -42.32 9.88
N THR A 287 -1.28 -42.60 10.57
CA THR A 287 -0.49 -41.54 11.26
C THR A 287 0.23 -40.64 10.28
N MET A 288 0.20 -39.37 10.52
CA MET A 288 0.84 -38.36 9.69
C MET A 288 2.31 -38.19 10.08
N THR A 289 3.15 -38.02 9.06
CA THR A 289 4.52 -37.52 9.20
C THR A 289 4.58 -36.04 8.83
N THR A 290 5.67 -35.35 9.13
CA THR A 290 5.91 -33.96 8.72
C THR A 290 5.73 -33.79 7.21
N VAL A 291 6.25 -34.73 6.40
CA VAL A 291 6.16 -34.71 4.92
C VAL A 291 4.72 -34.94 4.46
N SER A 292 4.02 -35.95 5.00
CA SER A 292 2.64 -36.20 4.61
C SER A 292 1.71 -35.07 4.97
N LEU A 293 1.98 -34.37 6.08
CA LEU A 293 1.23 -33.20 6.51
C LEU A 293 1.49 -31.98 5.61
N ALA A 294 2.76 -31.74 5.21
CA ALA A 294 3.11 -30.70 4.23
C ALA A 294 2.43 -30.97 2.88
N LEU A 295 2.45 -32.23 2.41
CA LEU A 295 1.79 -32.63 1.16
C LEU A 295 0.28 -32.41 1.25
N MET A 296 -0.36 -32.87 2.33
CA MET A 296 -1.80 -32.69 2.55
C MET A 296 -2.19 -31.20 2.55
N ASN A 297 -1.45 -30.36 3.27
CA ASN A 297 -1.68 -28.91 3.30
C ASN A 297 -1.52 -28.28 1.90
N THR A 298 -0.49 -28.72 1.14
CA THR A 298 -0.25 -28.21 -0.22
C THR A 298 -1.38 -28.61 -1.17
N VAL A 299 -1.76 -29.90 -1.17
CA VAL A 299 -2.84 -30.41 -2.01
C VAL A 299 -4.16 -29.73 -1.68
N PHE A 300 -4.49 -29.62 -0.40
CA PHE A 300 -5.70 -28.93 0.06
C PHE A 300 -5.76 -27.49 -0.45
N ARG A 301 -4.71 -26.68 -0.21
CA ARG A 301 -4.66 -25.27 -0.65
C ARG A 301 -4.71 -25.14 -2.18
N PHE A 302 -4.00 -25.99 -2.88
CA PHE A 302 -4.02 -26.00 -4.35
C PHE A 302 -5.41 -26.34 -4.89
N VAL A 303 -6.07 -27.35 -4.33
CA VAL A 303 -7.42 -27.77 -4.75
C VAL A 303 -8.45 -26.69 -4.51
N ILE A 304 -8.47 -26.04 -3.34
CA ILE A 304 -9.44 -24.95 -3.07
C ILE A 304 -9.25 -23.78 -4.01
N VAL A 305 -8.01 -23.39 -4.30
CA VAL A 305 -7.72 -22.32 -5.26
C VAL A 305 -8.13 -22.74 -6.68
N LEU A 306 -7.82 -23.96 -7.11
CA LEU A 306 -8.22 -24.49 -8.42
C LEU A 306 -9.75 -24.51 -8.59
N MET A 307 -10.48 -24.88 -7.54
CA MET A 307 -11.96 -24.89 -7.54
C MET A 307 -12.55 -23.48 -7.63
N LEU A 308 -11.94 -22.48 -6.97
CA LEU A 308 -12.48 -21.13 -6.87
C LEU A 308 -11.92 -20.16 -7.92
N ALA A 309 -10.77 -20.43 -8.53
CA ALA A 309 -10.16 -19.55 -9.54
C ALA A 309 -11.09 -19.22 -10.73
N PRO A 310 -11.92 -20.14 -11.27
CA PRO A 310 -12.87 -19.80 -12.32
C PRO A 310 -13.96 -18.80 -11.87
N PHE A 311 -14.20 -18.70 -10.56
CA PHE A 311 -15.26 -17.91 -9.96
C PHE A 311 -14.80 -16.56 -9.38
N ILE A 312 -13.59 -16.09 -9.72
CA ILE A 312 -13.05 -14.79 -9.23
C ILE A 312 -14.02 -13.64 -9.49
N SER A 313 -14.66 -13.58 -10.67
CA SER A 313 -15.64 -12.54 -10.98
C SER A 313 -16.92 -12.63 -10.13
N LEU A 314 -17.30 -13.83 -9.70
CA LEU A 314 -18.43 -14.03 -8.79
C LEU A 314 -18.05 -13.58 -7.38
N LEU A 315 -16.85 -13.93 -6.90
CA LEU A 315 -16.34 -13.49 -5.60
C LEU A 315 -16.25 -11.97 -5.53
N GLU A 316 -15.76 -11.31 -6.57
CA GLU A 316 -15.74 -9.84 -6.68
C GLU A 316 -17.16 -9.26 -6.55
N ARG A 317 -18.14 -9.80 -7.25
CA ARG A 317 -19.54 -9.34 -7.17
C ARG A 317 -20.13 -9.51 -5.78
N ILE A 318 -19.85 -10.63 -5.12
CA ILE A 318 -20.33 -10.86 -3.74
C ILE A 318 -19.67 -9.87 -2.78
N CYS A 319 -18.36 -9.60 -2.91
CA CYS A 319 -17.68 -8.61 -2.10
C CYS A 319 -18.28 -7.20 -2.29
N LYS A 320 -18.59 -6.80 -3.54
CA LYS A 320 -19.25 -5.51 -3.86
C LYS A 320 -20.70 -5.44 -3.33
N PHE A 321 -21.39 -6.56 -3.29
CA PHE A 321 -22.74 -6.61 -2.72
C PHE A 321 -22.75 -6.45 -1.19
N ILE A 322 -21.76 -7.06 -0.51
CA ILE A 322 -21.62 -6.99 0.97
C ILE A 322 -21.10 -5.60 1.39
N ILE A 323 -20.08 -5.09 0.70
CA ILE A 323 -19.47 -3.80 1.00
C ILE A 323 -19.83 -2.85 -0.15
N LYS A 324 -20.77 -1.95 0.13
CA LYS A 324 -21.25 -0.93 -0.83
C LYS A 324 -20.27 0.25 -0.88
N ASP A 325 -20.28 0.97 -2.01
CA ASP A 325 -19.57 2.24 -2.13
C ASP A 325 -20.22 3.30 -1.22
N LYS A 326 -19.39 4.19 -0.66
CA LYS A 326 -19.86 5.30 0.17
C LYS A 326 -20.18 6.51 -0.70
N PRO A 327 -21.04 7.46 -0.24
CA PRO A 327 -21.27 8.75 -0.90
C PRO A 327 -19.99 9.62 -0.98
N GLU A 328 -19.98 10.60 -1.90
CA GLU A 328 -18.83 11.47 -2.23
C GLU A 328 -18.21 12.22 -1.02
N ASP A 329 -18.99 12.63 -0.03
CA ASP A 329 -18.49 13.28 1.20
C ASP A 329 -17.51 12.42 2.02
N ALA A 330 -17.42 11.13 1.71
CA ALA A 330 -16.48 10.22 2.35
C ALA A 330 -15.13 10.13 1.61
N ALA A 331 -14.96 10.76 0.45
CA ALA A 331 -13.71 10.68 -0.32
C ALA A 331 -12.54 11.32 0.44
N VAL A 332 -12.77 12.46 1.10
CA VAL A 332 -11.75 13.15 1.92
C VAL A 332 -11.33 12.30 3.13
N LEU A 333 -12.28 11.66 3.79
CA LEU A 333 -11.99 10.74 4.90
C LEU A 333 -11.21 9.52 4.41
N GLU A 334 -11.52 9.02 3.20
CA GLU A 334 -10.80 7.91 2.58
C GLU A 334 -9.36 8.29 2.23
N ASP A 335 -9.11 9.51 1.73
CA ASP A 335 -7.78 10.03 1.46
C ASP A 335 -6.93 10.12 2.74
N PHE A 336 -7.52 10.56 3.86
CA PHE A 336 -6.83 10.60 5.14
C PHE A 336 -6.60 9.21 5.76
N GLU A 337 -7.50 8.25 5.52
CA GLU A 337 -7.32 6.86 5.91
C GLU A 337 -6.16 6.18 5.14
N ARG A 338 -5.74 6.73 3.98
CA ARG A 338 -4.55 6.27 3.25
C ARG A 338 -3.23 6.60 3.96
N LEU A 339 -3.20 7.64 4.80
CA LEU A 339 -2.01 8.11 5.52
C LEU A 339 -1.85 7.42 6.90
N GLU A 340 -2.08 6.10 6.97
CA GLU A 340 -1.96 5.36 8.23
C GLU A 340 -0.50 5.00 8.56
N GLU A 341 -0.13 5.13 9.84
CA GLU A 341 1.22 4.82 10.36
C GLU A 341 1.69 3.39 10.04
N ARG A 342 0.77 2.43 9.91
CA ARG A 342 1.11 1.03 9.56
C ARG A 342 1.76 0.87 8.18
N PHE A 343 1.55 1.82 7.26
CA PHE A 343 2.19 1.78 5.95
C PHE A 343 3.63 2.29 5.98
N LEU A 344 4.04 3.00 7.05
CA LEU A 344 5.42 3.47 7.23
C LEU A 344 6.45 2.33 7.31
N ASP A 345 6.02 1.12 7.64
CA ASP A 345 6.88 -0.06 7.61
C ASP A 345 7.11 -0.61 6.18
N HIS A 346 6.41 -0.03 5.18
CA HIS A 346 6.52 -0.33 3.76
C HIS A 346 6.73 0.97 2.96
N PRO A 347 7.97 1.50 2.90
CA PRO A 347 8.25 2.84 2.36
C PRO A 347 7.71 3.08 0.95
N ALA A 348 7.83 2.12 0.04
CA ALA A 348 7.30 2.26 -1.32
C ALA A 348 5.78 2.46 -1.33
N LEU A 349 5.05 1.77 -0.46
CA LEU A 349 3.61 1.92 -0.31
C LEU A 349 3.26 3.28 0.33
N ALA A 350 4.00 3.69 1.37
CA ALA A 350 3.78 4.96 2.04
C ALA A 350 3.98 6.16 1.09
N VAL A 351 5.03 6.13 0.26
CA VAL A 351 5.29 7.16 -0.77
C VAL A 351 4.17 7.20 -1.81
N GLU A 352 3.69 6.04 -2.27
CA GLU A 352 2.60 5.99 -3.25
C GLU A 352 1.26 6.44 -2.66
N GLN A 353 0.96 6.11 -1.40
CA GLN A 353 -0.21 6.64 -0.69
C GLN A 353 -0.14 8.17 -0.58
N SER A 354 1.04 8.71 -0.24
CA SER A 354 1.28 10.15 -0.21
C SER A 354 1.05 10.78 -1.59
N ARG A 355 1.57 10.19 -2.67
CA ARG A 355 1.37 10.67 -4.05
C ARG A 355 -0.10 10.84 -4.40
N LEU A 356 -0.91 9.82 -4.08
CA LEU A 356 -2.34 9.86 -4.38
C LEU A 356 -3.07 10.91 -3.56
N THR A 357 -2.72 11.04 -2.29
CA THR A 357 -3.32 12.04 -1.39
C THR A 357 -2.92 13.46 -1.79
N VAL A 358 -1.64 13.69 -2.18
CA VAL A 358 -1.20 14.99 -2.73
C VAL A 358 -1.93 15.32 -4.04
N ASN A 359 -2.12 14.33 -4.93
CA ASN A 359 -2.89 14.53 -6.17
C ASN A 359 -4.37 14.88 -5.89
N SER A 360 -4.97 14.32 -4.83
CA SER A 360 -6.32 14.70 -4.40
C SER A 360 -6.36 16.13 -3.85
N MET A 361 -5.38 16.52 -3.03
CA MET A 361 -5.19 17.88 -2.54
C MET A 361 -5.08 18.89 -3.70
N ALA A 362 -4.20 18.62 -4.67
CA ALA A 362 -3.98 19.45 -5.84
C ALA A 362 -5.27 19.69 -6.65
N LYS A 363 -6.07 18.63 -6.87
CA LYS A 363 -7.37 18.74 -7.55
C LYS A 363 -8.37 19.56 -6.76
N LYS A 364 -8.39 19.40 -5.44
CA LYS A 364 -9.27 20.17 -4.54
C LYS A 364 -8.91 21.67 -4.56
N ALA A 365 -7.63 22.02 -4.48
CA ALA A 365 -7.17 23.41 -4.59
C ALA A 365 -7.58 24.02 -5.95
N ARG A 366 -7.47 23.27 -7.06
CA ARG A 366 -7.94 23.71 -8.38
C ARG A 366 -9.45 23.94 -8.42
N GLU A 367 -10.23 22.98 -7.91
CA GLU A 367 -11.69 23.08 -7.85
C GLU A 367 -12.10 24.31 -7.03
N ASN A 368 -11.50 24.51 -5.85
CA ASN A 368 -11.77 25.67 -4.99
C ASN A 368 -11.49 27.01 -5.70
N LEU A 369 -10.37 27.09 -6.44
CA LEU A 369 -10.04 28.26 -7.23
C LEU A 369 -11.07 28.56 -8.33
N PHE A 370 -11.52 27.53 -9.04
CA PHE A 370 -12.49 27.72 -10.13
C PHE A 370 -13.88 28.12 -9.60
N ASP A 371 -14.26 27.59 -8.44
CA ASP A 371 -15.48 28.01 -7.74
C ASP A 371 -15.38 29.49 -7.29
N ALA A 372 -14.20 29.93 -6.83
CA ALA A 372 -13.96 31.34 -6.50
C ALA A 372 -14.06 32.26 -7.74
N PHE A 373 -13.56 31.84 -8.90
CA PHE A 373 -13.74 32.59 -10.17
C PHE A 373 -15.20 32.70 -10.57
N ALA A 374 -15.98 31.62 -10.41
CA ALA A 374 -17.40 31.66 -10.70
C ALA A 374 -18.16 32.64 -9.78
N LEU A 375 -17.69 32.79 -8.54
CA LEU A 375 -18.30 33.68 -7.54
C LEU A 375 -18.15 35.17 -7.89
N ILE A 376 -17.06 35.56 -8.58
CA ILE A 376 -16.86 36.93 -9.06
C ILE A 376 -18.00 37.39 -9.98
N GLY A 377 -18.47 36.47 -10.85
CA GLY A 377 -19.57 36.75 -11.80
C GLY A 377 -20.97 36.68 -11.19
N SER A 378 -21.14 35.87 -10.13
CA SER A 378 -22.45 35.60 -9.50
C SER A 378 -22.27 35.22 -8.02
N TYR A 379 -22.15 36.24 -7.18
CA TYR A 379 -21.98 36.06 -5.74
C TYR A 379 -23.19 35.36 -5.09
N SER A 380 -22.91 34.43 -4.19
CA SER A 380 -23.89 33.83 -3.27
C SER A 380 -23.24 33.45 -1.94
N ASP A 381 -23.95 33.64 -0.83
CA ASP A 381 -23.48 33.26 0.51
C ASP A 381 -23.21 31.74 0.63
N GLU A 382 -23.93 30.93 -0.13
CA GLU A 382 -23.73 29.47 -0.18
C GLU A 382 -22.42 29.13 -0.89
N GLY A 383 -22.12 29.79 -2.02
CA GLY A 383 -20.86 29.64 -2.75
C GLY A 383 -19.67 30.09 -1.92
N PHE A 384 -19.77 31.22 -1.23
CA PHE A 384 -18.72 31.70 -0.34
C PHE A 384 -18.42 30.71 0.79
N ARG A 385 -19.47 30.19 1.45
CA ARG A 385 -19.30 29.17 2.49
C ARG A 385 -18.68 27.88 1.94
N HIS A 386 -19.06 27.43 0.74
CA HIS A 386 -18.49 26.26 0.09
C HIS A 386 -16.98 26.43 -0.15
N ILE A 387 -16.53 27.61 -0.59
CA ILE A 387 -15.12 27.91 -0.82
C ILE A 387 -14.34 27.90 0.50
N THR A 388 -14.92 28.49 1.58
CA THR A 388 -14.30 28.46 2.92
C THR A 388 -14.17 27.03 3.46
N GLU A 389 -15.21 26.20 3.31
CA GLU A 389 -15.17 24.79 3.72
C GLU A 389 -14.16 23.97 2.89
N ALA A 390 -13.98 24.29 1.61
CA ALA A 390 -13.01 23.65 0.74
C ALA A 390 -11.56 24.03 1.09
N GLU A 391 -11.32 25.28 1.46
CA GLU A 391 -10.02 25.75 1.96
C GLU A 391 -9.67 25.04 3.27
N ASP A 392 -10.55 25.03 4.28
CA ASP A 392 -10.40 24.25 5.53
C ASP A 392 -10.03 22.77 5.29
N ILE A 393 -10.50 22.18 4.19
CA ILE A 393 -10.17 20.81 3.81
C ILE A 393 -8.75 20.73 3.24
N VAL A 394 -8.35 21.67 2.39
CA VAL A 394 -7.00 21.71 1.78
C VAL A 394 -5.93 21.94 2.87
N ASP A 395 -6.19 22.81 3.83
CA ASP A 395 -5.35 23.02 5.01
C ASP A 395 -5.15 21.71 5.82
N LYS A 396 -6.23 20.95 6.05
CA LYS A 396 -6.13 19.62 6.70
C LYS A 396 -5.32 18.61 5.89
N TYR A 397 -5.33 18.69 4.55
CA TYR A 397 -4.45 17.87 3.72
C TYR A 397 -2.98 18.23 3.94
N GLU A 398 -2.64 19.54 3.97
CA GLU A 398 -1.28 20.01 4.21
C GLU A 398 -0.74 19.49 5.53
N ASP A 399 -1.44 19.75 6.65
CA ASP A 399 -1.08 19.32 7.99
C ASP A 399 -0.83 17.80 8.09
N LYS A 400 -1.75 16.98 7.56
CA LYS A 400 -1.64 15.53 7.63
C LYS A 400 -0.56 14.97 6.72
N LEU A 401 -0.45 15.47 5.49
CA LEU A 401 0.58 15.09 4.55
C LEU A 401 1.96 15.49 5.04
N GLY A 402 2.13 16.74 5.52
CA GLY A 402 3.39 17.23 6.07
C GLY A 402 3.90 16.36 7.20
N THR A 403 3.04 16.04 8.18
CA THR A 403 3.38 15.15 9.29
C THR A 403 3.74 13.75 8.79
N TYR A 404 2.95 13.17 7.89
CA TYR A 404 3.15 11.82 7.39
C TYR A 404 4.43 11.70 6.55
N LEU A 405 4.70 12.66 5.66
CA LEU A 405 5.90 12.71 4.83
C LEU A 405 7.17 12.83 5.69
N ILE A 406 7.15 13.62 6.78
CA ILE A 406 8.25 13.70 7.74
C ILE A 406 8.49 12.33 8.41
N HIS A 407 7.45 11.58 8.74
CA HIS A 407 7.61 10.22 9.27
C HIS A 407 8.22 9.25 8.24
N ILE A 408 7.90 9.40 6.95
CA ILE A 408 8.50 8.61 5.88
C ILE A 408 10.01 8.89 5.77
N THR A 409 10.46 10.15 5.88
CA THR A 409 11.90 10.49 5.78
C THR A 409 12.74 9.87 6.87
N SER A 410 12.15 9.47 7.99
CA SER A 410 12.83 8.75 9.07
C SER A 410 13.09 7.26 8.75
N ARG A 411 12.61 6.76 7.62
CA ARG A 411 12.77 5.37 7.16
C ARG A 411 13.88 5.26 6.11
N GLU A 412 14.32 4.02 5.83
CA GLU A 412 15.30 3.76 4.76
C GLU A 412 14.61 3.88 3.38
N LEU A 413 14.82 5.00 2.71
CA LEU A 413 14.32 5.28 1.36
C LEU A 413 15.40 5.03 0.31
N ASN A 414 15.01 4.61 -0.89
CA ASN A 414 15.90 4.67 -2.05
C ASN A 414 15.93 6.09 -2.64
N SER A 415 16.82 6.36 -3.63
CA SER A 415 16.96 7.71 -4.23
C SER A 415 15.66 8.21 -4.82
N GLU A 416 14.97 7.41 -5.64
CA GLU A 416 13.70 7.74 -6.30
C GLU A 416 12.58 8.08 -5.27
N GLN A 417 12.52 7.34 -4.17
CA GLN A 417 11.56 7.60 -3.09
C GLN A 417 11.87 8.90 -2.33
N ASN A 418 13.16 9.14 -2.09
CA ASN A 418 13.59 10.34 -1.38
C ASN A 418 13.31 11.60 -2.21
N GLU A 419 13.57 11.56 -3.51
CA GLU A 419 13.24 12.60 -4.47
C GLU A 419 11.71 12.85 -4.51
N ALA A 420 10.90 11.78 -4.61
CA ALA A 420 9.44 11.91 -4.60
C ALA A 420 8.92 12.56 -3.32
N VAL A 421 9.41 12.14 -2.14
CA VAL A 421 9.02 12.72 -0.85
C VAL A 421 9.44 14.19 -0.76
N GLY A 422 10.65 14.54 -1.24
CA GLY A 422 11.12 15.91 -1.34
C GLY A 422 10.18 16.78 -2.18
N LYS A 423 9.80 16.31 -3.38
CA LYS A 423 8.82 17.00 -4.24
C LYS A 423 7.50 17.25 -3.52
N TYR A 424 6.94 16.22 -2.86
CA TYR A 424 5.65 16.38 -2.18
C TYR A 424 5.74 17.38 -1.01
N LEU A 425 6.80 17.34 -0.20
CA LEU A 425 7.01 18.29 0.89
C LEU A 425 7.10 19.75 0.42
N HIS A 426 7.70 19.98 -0.76
CA HIS A 426 7.76 21.34 -1.32
C HIS A 426 6.40 21.78 -1.88
N THR A 427 5.69 20.91 -2.57
CA THR A 427 4.50 21.30 -3.32
C THR A 427 3.20 21.34 -2.50
N ILE A 428 3.10 20.64 -1.36
CA ILE A 428 1.88 20.69 -0.52
C ILE A 428 1.58 22.12 -0.01
N ASN A 429 2.62 22.88 0.34
CA ASN A 429 2.46 24.26 0.76
C ASN A 429 1.99 25.17 -0.39
N ASP A 430 2.45 24.93 -1.64
CA ASP A 430 1.97 25.68 -2.79
C ASP A 430 0.49 25.41 -3.11
N PHE A 431 0.02 24.17 -2.94
CA PHE A 431 -1.40 23.84 -3.10
C PHE A 431 -2.28 24.48 -2.01
N GLU A 432 -1.80 24.52 -0.77
CA GLU A 432 -2.49 25.22 0.33
C GLU A 432 -2.56 26.71 0.02
N ARG A 433 -1.44 27.36 -0.38
CA ARG A 433 -1.41 28.78 -0.75
C ARG A 433 -2.33 29.13 -1.91
N ILE A 434 -2.43 28.28 -2.92
CA ILE A 434 -3.40 28.45 -4.02
C ILE A 434 -4.85 28.45 -3.47
N SER A 435 -5.16 27.59 -2.51
CA SER A 435 -6.48 27.54 -1.89
C SER A 435 -6.75 28.75 -0.99
N ASP A 436 -5.76 29.22 -0.23
CA ASP A 436 -5.80 30.49 0.51
C ASP A 436 -6.12 31.67 -0.40
N HIS A 437 -5.41 31.78 -1.53
CA HIS A 437 -5.68 32.85 -2.51
C HIS A 437 -7.03 32.70 -3.19
N ALA A 438 -7.57 31.48 -3.35
CA ALA A 438 -8.93 31.26 -3.83
C ALA A 438 -9.96 31.84 -2.83
N LEU A 439 -9.75 31.67 -1.52
CA LEU A 439 -10.59 32.29 -0.50
C LEU A 439 -10.49 33.81 -0.56
N ASN A 440 -9.29 34.37 -0.71
CA ASN A 440 -9.10 35.84 -0.87
C ASN A 440 -9.82 36.39 -2.12
N VAL A 441 -9.82 35.61 -3.23
CA VAL A 441 -10.60 35.95 -4.44
C VAL A 441 -12.10 35.95 -4.15
N ALA A 442 -12.59 34.98 -3.36
CA ALA A 442 -13.99 34.92 -2.93
C ALA A 442 -14.35 36.12 -2.02
N GLU A 443 -13.42 36.57 -1.12
CA GLU A 443 -13.58 37.75 -0.31
C GLU A 443 -13.67 39.01 -1.19
N CYS A 444 -12.87 39.13 -2.25
CA CYS A 444 -13.01 40.20 -3.23
C CYS A 444 -14.40 40.18 -3.89
N ALA A 445 -14.92 39.00 -4.25
CA ALA A 445 -16.26 38.88 -4.81
C ALA A 445 -17.36 39.28 -3.81
N GLN A 446 -17.21 38.94 -2.53
CA GLN A 446 -18.10 39.41 -1.45
C GLN A 446 -18.07 40.92 -1.33
N GLU A 447 -16.88 41.53 -1.31
CA GLU A 447 -16.73 43.00 -1.21
C GLU A 447 -17.34 43.72 -2.41
N LEU A 448 -17.18 43.20 -3.63
CA LEU A 448 -17.84 43.72 -4.82
C LEU A 448 -19.37 43.73 -4.65
N HIS A 449 -19.93 42.64 -4.15
CA HIS A 449 -21.36 42.48 -3.92
C HIS A 449 -21.88 43.43 -2.83
N GLU A 450 -21.26 43.44 -1.64
CA GLU A 450 -21.70 44.22 -0.49
C GLU A 450 -21.63 45.72 -0.74
N LYS A 451 -20.57 46.17 -1.45
CA LYS A 451 -20.38 47.60 -1.76
C LYS A 451 -21.07 48.02 -3.06
N GLY A 452 -21.69 47.11 -3.79
CA GLY A 452 -22.33 47.37 -5.09
C GLY A 452 -21.33 47.91 -6.13
N ILE A 453 -20.07 47.44 -6.06
CA ILE A 453 -19.02 47.84 -7.00
C ILE A 453 -19.21 47.06 -8.31
N VAL A 454 -19.25 47.81 -9.44
CA VAL A 454 -19.29 47.24 -10.79
C VAL A 454 -18.09 47.75 -11.57
N PHE A 455 -17.27 46.87 -12.10
CA PHE A 455 -16.15 47.21 -12.96
C PHE A 455 -16.62 47.84 -14.28
N SER A 456 -15.85 48.76 -14.85
CA SER A 456 -16.08 49.22 -16.22
C SER A 456 -15.98 48.07 -17.23
N GLU A 457 -16.59 48.22 -18.40
CA GLU A 457 -16.55 47.19 -19.45
C GLU A 457 -15.11 46.76 -19.82
N ASP A 458 -14.18 47.73 -19.88
CA ASP A 458 -12.76 47.50 -20.15
C ASP A 458 -12.10 46.73 -18.99
N ALA A 459 -12.31 47.17 -17.73
CA ALA A 459 -11.77 46.46 -16.57
C ALA A 459 -12.33 45.04 -16.43
N ALA A 460 -13.61 44.86 -16.69
CA ALA A 460 -14.22 43.52 -16.66
C ALA A 460 -13.66 42.58 -17.76
N ARG A 461 -13.38 43.14 -18.96
CA ARG A 461 -12.73 42.38 -20.03
C ARG A 461 -11.30 41.96 -19.64
N GLU A 462 -10.50 42.90 -19.10
CA GLU A 462 -9.14 42.65 -18.63
C GLU A 462 -9.13 41.56 -17.54
N VAL A 463 -10.01 41.62 -16.53
CA VAL A 463 -10.14 40.61 -15.48
C VAL A 463 -10.48 39.24 -16.07
N ASN A 464 -11.38 39.17 -17.05
CA ASN A 464 -11.74 37.90 -17.69
C ASN A 464 -10.57 37.29 -18.49
N VAL A 465 -9.74 38.12 -19.14
CA VAL A 465 -8.50 37.66 -19.82
C VAL A 465 -7.54 37.09 -18.79
N LEU A 466 -7.30 37.79 -17.67
CA LEU A 466 -6.42 37.35 -16.61
C LEU A 466 -6.91 36.04 -15.96
N ILE A 467 -8.20 35.93 -15.62
CA ILE A 467 -8.80 34.70 -15.10
C ILE A 467 -8.62 33.53 -16.08
N SER A 468 -8.74 33.78 -17.39
CA SER A 468 -8.54 32.74 -18.41
C SER A 468 -7.07 32.28 -18.46
N ALA A 469 -6.11 33.19 -18.33
CA ALA A 469 -4.70 32.87 -18.28
C ALA A 469 -4.33 32.08 -17.01
N VAL A 470 -4.85 32.51 -15.84
CA VAL A 470 -4.64 31.81 -14.56
C VAL A 470 -5.31 30.45 -14.56
N THR A 471 -6.48 30.31 -15.19
CA THR A 471 -7.12 28.99 -15.37
C THR A 471 -6.23 28.04 -16.18
N GLU A 472 -5.59 28.54 -17.22
CA GLU A 472 -4.71 27.73 -18.07
C GLU A 472 -3.42 27.35 -17.35
N VAL A 473 -2.75 28.29 -16.65
CA VAL A 473 -1.53 27.97 -15.91
C VAL A 473 -1.82 26.95 -14.79
N MET A 474 -2.95 27.10 -14.09
CA MET A 474 -3.36 26.16 -13.04
C MET A 474 -3.61 24.75 -13.59
N ASN A 475 -4.33 24.63 -14.70
CA ASN A 475 -4.56 23.32 -15.34
C ASN A 475 -3.24 22.69 -15.79
N THR A 476 -2.38 23.47 -16.45
CA THR A 476 -1.08 23.01 -16.95
C THR A 476 -0.18 22.52 -15.81
N ALA A 477 -0.09 23.28 -14.71
CA ALA A 477 0.71 22.92 -13.54
C ALA A 477 0.19 21.67 -12.82
N ILE A 478 -1.14 21.54 -12.62
CA ILE A 478 -1.74 20.36 -11.99
C ILE A 478 -1.58 19.12 -12.87
N ASP A 479 -1.81 19.24 -14.18
CA ASP A 479 -1.65 18.12 -15.10
C ASP A 479 -0.18 17.66 -15.19
N ALA A 480 0.77 18.61 -15.21
CA ALA A 480 2.20 18.33 -15.12
C ALA A 480 2.54 17.58 -13.83
N PHE A 481 2.02 18.04 -12.69
CA PHE A 481 2.30 17.43 -11.39
C PHE A 481 1.71 16.03 -11.26
N CYS A 482 0.42 15.85 -11.58
CA CYS A 482 -0.28 14.57 -11.43
C CYS A 482 0.28 13.47 -12.33
N ASN A 483 0.72 13.84 -13.55
CA ASN A 483 1.21 12.91 -14.57
C ASN A 483 2.74 12.84 -14.65
N ASN A 484 3.44 13.66 -13.88
CA ASN A 484 4.89 13.88 -13.97
C ASN A 484 5.33 14.23 -15.41
N ASP A 485 4.60 15.17 -16.04
CA ASP A 485 4.74 15.57 -17.43
C ASP A 485 5.62 16.82 -17.54
N LEU A 486 6.87 16.61 -17.94
CA LEU A 486 7.87 17.67 -18.10
C LEU A 486 7.55 18.66 -19.21
N GLU A 487 6.96 18.20 -20.31
CA GLU A 487 6.61 19.10 -21.42
C GLU A 487 5.61 20.15 -20.94
N ASN A 488 4.59 19.74 -20.18
CA ASN A 488 3.66 20.66 -19.55
C ASN A 488 4.32 21.50 -18.46
N ALA A 489 5.27 20.97 -17.69
CA ALA A 489 6.00 21.75 -16.68
C ALA A 489 6.78 22.91 -17.31
N TYR A 490 7.44 22.71 -18.46
CA TYR A 490 8.14 23.76 -19.18
C TYR A 490 7.22 24.86 -19.78
N ARG A 491 5.93 24.63 -19.90
CA ARG A 491 4.94 25.59 -20.40
C ARG A 491 4.44 26.55 -19.32
N VAL A 492 4.63 26.22 -18.04
CA VAL A 492 4.10 27.00 -16.91
C VAL A 492 4.81 28.34 -16.77
N GLU A 493 6.15 28.33 -16.73
CA GLU A 493 6.95 29.53 -16.49
C GLU A 493 6.75 30.63 -17.56
N PRO A 494 6.71 30.33 -18.90
CA PRO A 494 6.38 31.34 -19.90
C PRO A 494 4.98 31.95 -19.75
N LEU A 495 4.01 31.18 -19.26
CA LEU A 495 2.66 31.66 -19.05
C LEU A 495 2.56 32.51 -17.77
N GLU A 496 3.29 32.14 -16.72
CA GLU A 496 3.40 32.92 -15.47
C GLU A 496 4.01 34.30 -15.76
N GLU A 497 5.15 34.38 -16.48
CA GLU A 497 5.76 35.68 -16.83
C GLU A 497 4.82 36.54 -17.69
N LEU A 498 4.00 35.93 -18.56
CA LEU A 498 2.96 36.67 -19.27
C LEU A 498 1.88 37.19 -18.32
N ILE A 499 1.46 36.41 -17.33
CA ILE A 499 0.47 36.83 -16.32
C ILE A 499 0.98 38.03 -15.53
N ASP A 500 2.25 38.01 -15.12
CA ASP A 500 2.88 39.13 -14.44
C ASP A 500 2.85 40.41 -15.28
N ASN A 501 3.22 40.32 -16.55
CA ASN A 501 3.16 41.43 -17.49
C ASN A 501 1.73 41.95 -17.68
N LEU A 502 0.73 41.07 -17.78
CA LEU A 502 -0.69 41.45 -17.85
C LEU A 502 -1.15 42.19 -16.58
N CYS A 503 -0.75 41.69 -15.41
CA CYS A 503 -1.06 42.33 -14.12
C CYS A 503 -0.48 43.75 -14.03
N ASP A 504 0.76 43.95 -14.46
CA ASP A 504 1.38 45.28 -14.48
C ASP A 504 0.71 46.23 -15.49
N GLU A 505 0.35 45.76 -16.68
CA GLU A 505 -0.39 46.54 -17.66
C GLU A 505 -1.78 46.92 -17.14
N MET A 506 -2.51 46.00 -16.52
CA MET A 506 -3.81 46.24 -15.92
C MET A 506 -3.74 47.27 -14.77
N LYS A 507 -2.68 47.25 -13.94
CA LYS A 507 -2.42 48.27 -12.89
C LYS A 507 -2.24 49.65 -13.51
N LEU A 508 -1.50 49.77 -14.64
CA LEU A 508 -1.34 51.03 -15.37
C LEU A 508 -2.65 51.53 -16.00
N HIS A 509 -3.43 50.65 -16.62
CA HIS A 509 -4.74 50.95 -17.18
C HIS A 509 -5.72 51.42 -16.10
N HIS A 510 -5.65 50.86 -14.89
CA HIS A 510 -6.46 51.27 -13.77
C HIS A 510 -6.12 52.68 -13.32
N ILE A 511 -4.84 53.07 -13.25
CA ILE A 511 -4.40 54.44 -12.94
C ILE A 511 -4.94 55.43 -13.97
N ASP A 512 -4.92 55.10 -15.26
CA ASP A 512 -5.48 55.94 -16.31
C ASP A 512 -7.01 56.12 -16.16
N ARG A 513 -7.74 55.04 -15.82
CA ARG A 513 -9.17 55.10 -15.51
C ARG A 513 -9.49 55.96 -14.29
N LEU A 514 -8.66 55.93 -13.24
CA LEU A 514 -8.77 56.80 -12.09
C LEU A 514 -8.56 58.27 -12.46
N GLN A 515 -7.53 58.60 -13.26
CA GLN A 515 -7.26 59.96 -13.71
C GLN A 515 -8.38 60.53 -14.58
N LYS A 516 -9.04 59.69 -15.36
CA LYS A 516 -10.20 60.05 -16.19
C LYS A 516 -11.52 60.11 -15.42
N GLY A 517 -11.53 59.78 -14.13
CA GLY A 517 -12.73 59.77 -13.28
C GLY A 517 -13.74 58.69 -13.62
N ILE A 518 -13.31 57.65 -14.34
CA ILE A 518 -14.15 56.50 -14.73
C ILE A 518 -14.40 55.55 -13.55
N CYS A 519 -13.43 55.46 -12.61
CA CYS A 519 -13.55 54.64 -11.42
C CYS A 519 -13.16 55.45 -10.15
N THR A 520 -13.51 54.94 -8.99
CA THR A 520 -13.20 55.54 -7.68
C THR A 520 -12.06 54.77 -7.00
N LEU A 521 -11.49 55.35 -5.93
CA LEU A 521 -10.47 54.70 -5.11
C LEU A 521 -10.95 53.34 -4.55
N ASN A 522 -12.23 53.24 -4.16
CA ASN A 522 -12.78 52.00 -3.64
C ASN A 522 -12.79 50.86 -4.70
N HIS A 523 -13.05 51.20 -5.97
CA HIS A 523 -12.90 50.25 -7.06
C HIS A 523 -11.44 49.80 -7.20
N GLY A 524 -10.50 50.71 -6.98
CA GLY A 524 -9.07 50.46 -7.09
C GLY A 524 -8.53 49.50 -6.06
N PHE A 525 -9.01 49.54 -4.83
CA PHE A 525 -8.57 48.61 -3.79
C PHE A 525 -8.96 47.16 -4.15
N VAL A 526 -10.25 46.93 -4.40
CA VAL A 526 -10.74 45.58 -4.73
C VAL A 526 -10.12 45.07 -6.03
N PHE A 527 -9.96 45.93 -7.05
CA PHE A 527 -9.33 45.56 -8.30
C PHE A 527 -7.87 45.15 -8.12
N ASN A 528 -7.09 45.93 -7.33
CA ASN A 528 -5.69 45.63 -7.07
C ASN A 528 -5.53 44.35 -6.22
N ASP A 529 -6.38 44.14 -5.22
CA ASP A 529 -6.36 42.94 -4.38
C ASP A 529 -6.67 41.68 -5.21
N LEU A 530 -7.66 41.76 -6.10
CA LEU A 530 -8.00 40.69 -7.01
C LEU A 530 -6.82 40.32 -7.94
N ILE A 531 -6.20 41.31 -8.60
CA ILE A 531 -5.07 41.11 -9.50
C ILE A 531 -3.89 40.50 -8.74
N THR A 532 -3.57 41.01 -7.54
CA THR A 532 -2.47 40.53 -6.72
C THR A 532 -2.69 39.05 -6.31
N ASN A 533 -3.92 38.65 -5.94
CA ASN A 533 -4.20 37.27 -5.63
C ASN A 533 -4.06 36.36 -6.87
N LEU A 534 -4.47 36.84 -8.06
CA LEU A 534 -4.31 36.08 -9.32
C LEU A 534 -2.85 35.93 -9.73
N GLU A 535 -2.02 36.97 -9.55
CA GLU A 535 -0.57 36.97 -9.74
C GLU A 535 0.08 35.92 -8.81
N ARG A 536 -0.25 35.95 -7.50
CA ARG A 536 0.28 34.97 -6.52
C ARG A 536 -0.08 33.52 -6.82
N ILE A 537 -1.26 33.26 -7.33
CA ILE A 537 -1.67 31.90 -7.76
C ILE A 537 -0.75 31.42 -8.90
N SER A 538 -0.42 32.31 -9.83
CA SER A 538 0.51 32.02 -10.94
C SER A 538 1.91 31.69 -10.41
N ASP A 539 2.44 32.47 -9.46
CA ASP A 539 3.72 32.24 -8.79
C ASP A 539 3.78 30.82 -8.19
N HIS A 540 2.72 30.42 -7.47
CA HIS A 540 2.65 29.08 -6.86
C HIS A 540 2.56 27.97 -7.92
N CYS A 541 1.89 28.19 -9.05
CA CYS A 541 1.89 27.25 -10.17
C CYS A 541 3.30 27.09 -10.77
N SER A 542 4.09 28.19 -10.87
CA SER A 542 5.49 28.15 -11.32
C SER A 542 6.35 27.35 -10.33
N ASN A 543 6.22 27.56 -9.01
CA ASN A 543 6.94 26.80 -7.99
C ASN A 543 6.68 25.28 -8.12
N ILE A 544 5.42 24.88 -8.35
CA ILE A 544 5.05 23.47 -8.57
C ILE A 544 5.76 22.92 -9.82
N ALA A 545 5.80 23.67 -10.92
CA ALA A 545 6.47 23.26 -12.14
C ALA A 545 7.99 23.14 -11.96
N VAL A 546 8.62 24.09 -11.26
CA VAL A 546 10.05 24.07 -10.92
C VAL A 546 10.38 22.82 -10.10
N ALA A 547 9.58 22.47 -9.10
CA ALA A 547 9.78 21.27 -8.29
C ALA A 547 9.75 19.97 -9.11
N ILE A 548 9.02 19.92 -10.25
CA ILE A 548 9.01 18.78 -11.17
C ILE A 548 10.31 18.76 -12.02
N ILE A 549 10.74 19.93 -12.49
CA ILE A 549 11.89 20.06 -13.39
C ILE A 549 13.21 19.80 -12.65
N GLU A 550 13.37 20.30 -11.41
CA GLU A 550 14.58 20.13 -10.60
C GLU A 550 14.89 18.67 -10.29
N LEU A 551 13.87 17.86 -10.00
CA LEU A 551 14.06 16.44 -9.69
C LEU A 551 14.62 15.62 -10.84
N GLU A 552 14.35 15.99 -12.08
CA GLU A 552 14.89 15.26 -13.22
C GLU A 552 16.29 15.74 -13.60
N SER A 553 16.66 16.97 -13.27
CA SER A 553 18.02 17.50 -13.49
C SER A 553 19.05 16.88 -12.55
N ASP A 554 18.69 16.53 -11.30
CA ASP A 554 19.57 15.84 -10.34
C ASP A 554 19.83 14.37 -10.70
N SER A 555 19.00 13.76 -11.56
CA SER A 555 19.20 12.39 -12.06
C SER A 555 20.23 12.28 -13.20
N PHE A 556 20.70 13.37 -13.79
CA PHE A 556 21.65 13.41 -14.91
C PHE A 556 22.93 14.20 -14.57
N ASP A 557 23.91 13.46 -14.09
CA ASP A 557 25.27 13.96 -13.81
C ASP A 557 26.04 14.19 -15.12
N THR A 558 26.00 15.42 -15.68
CA THR A 558 27.12 15.97 -16.48
C THR A 558 26.90 17.45 -16.87
N HIS A 559 27.83 18.30 -16.50
CA HIS A 559 27.87 19.75 -16.84
C HIS A 559 27.71 20.12 -18.32
N GLU A 560 27.98 19.22 -19.25
CA GLU A 560 27.82 19.44 -20.69
C GLU A 560 26.35 19.35 -21.14
N TYR A 561 25.57 18.50 -20.47
CA TYR A 561 24.14 18.34 -20.75
C TYR A 561 23.31 19.50 -20.21
N ILE A 562 23.69 20.06 -19.06
CA ILE A 562 23.03 21.23 -18.47
C ILE A 562 23.12 22.46 -19.40
N ASN A 563 24.26 22.71 -20.05
CA ASN A 563 24.40 23.83 -20.96
C ASN A 563 23.58 23.68 -22.25
N SER A 564 23.45 22.45 -22.77
CA SER A 564 22.59 22.18 -23.94
C SER A 564 21.10 22.28 -23.60
N LEU A 565 20.71 21.89 -22.38
CA LEU A 565 19.36 22.06 -21.87
C LEU A 565 18.98 23.53 -21.66
N ILE A 566 19.91 24.39 -21.21
CA ILE A 566 19.67 25.81 -21.02
C ILE A 566 19.42 26.51 -22.40
N GLU A 567 20.14 26.13 -23.46
CA GLU A 567 19.90 26.68 -24.80
C GLU A 567 18.56 26.20 -25.39
N VAL A 568 18.22 24.92 -25.27
CA VAL A 568 16.92 24.37 -25.68
C VAL A 568 15.78 24.97 -24.86
N ARG A 569 15.99 25.14 -23.55
CA ARG A 569 15.03 25.72 -22.61
C ARG A 569 14.71 27.17 -22.97
N SER A 570 15.71 28.00 -23.30
CA SER A 570 15.47 29.38 -23.71
C SER A 570 14.70 29.48 -25.04
N HIS A 571 14.95 28.58 -25.98
CA HIS A 571 14.24 28.58 -27.28
C HIS A 571 12.78 28.13 -27.13
N CYS A 572 12.50 27.12 -26.33
CA CYS A 572 11.14 26.67 -26.02
C CYS A 572 10.36 27.72 -25.22
N PHE A 573 11.03 28.43 -24.29
CA PHE A 573 10.43 29.51 -23.52
C PHE A 573 9.91 30.63 -24.43
N ASP A 574 10.75 31.14 -25.31
CA ASP A 574 10.37 32.20 -26.25
C ASP A 574 9.24 31.80 -27.19
N GLU A 575 9.20 30.52 -27.61
CA GLU A 575 8.12 29.99 -28.46
C GLU A 575 6.79 29.93 -27.71
N TYR A 576 6.76 29.38 -26.50
CA TYR A 576 5.55 29.31 -25.67
C TYR A 576 5.09 30.70 -25.23
N TYR A 577 6.00 31.58 -24.83
CA TYR A 577 5.65 32.95 -24.49
C TYR A 577 5.00 33.69 -25.67
N ALA A 578 5.55 33.53 -26.89
CA ALA A 578 4.97 34.12 -28.10
C ALA A 578 3.60 33.50 -28.49
N GLU A 579 3.37 32.24 -28.18
CA GLU A 579 2.08 31.57 -28.35
C GLU A 579 1.04 32.18 -27.39
N TYR A 580 1.35 32.25 -26.10
CA TYR A 580 0.48 32.79 -25.07
C TYR A 580 0.19 34.27 -25.21
N SER A 581 1.20 35.08 -25.61
CA SER A 581 1.03 36.53 -25.87
C SER A 581 0.05 36.83 -27.01
N LYS A 582 -0.14 35.90 -27.97
CA LYS A 582 -1.17 36.03 -29.02
C LYS A 582 -2.56 35.60 -28.53
N LYS A 583 -2.61 34.73 -27.55
CA LYS A 583 -3.86 34.16 -27.02
C LYS A 583 -4.51 35.07 -25.97
N PHE A 584 -3.69 35.65 -25.10
CA PHE A 584 -4.15 36.50 -24.00
C PHE A 584 -3.74 37.97 -24.26
N VAL A 585 -4.68 38.73 -24.81
CA VAL A 585 -4.49 40.16 -25.15
C VAL A 585 -5.53 40.98 -24.36
N LEU A 586 -5.10 42.05 -23.64
CA LEU A 586 -5.97 42.95 -22.88
C LEU A 586 -6.84 43.86 -23.77
#